data_d099ba027268720b02083e74d0e0bc0a
#
_entry.id   d099ba027268720b02083e74d0e0bc0a
#
_cell.length_a   1.000
_cell.length_b   1.000
_cell.length_c   1.000
_cell.angle_alpha   90.00
_cell.angle_beta   90.00
_cell.angle_gamma   90.00
#
_symmetry.space_group_name_H-M   'P 1'
#
loop_
_entity.id
_entity.type
_entity.pdbx_description
1 polymer ?
#
loop_
_entity_poly.entity_id
_entity_poly.type
_entity_poly.pdbx_seq_one_letter_code
_entity_poly.pdbx_strand_id
1 'polypeptide(L)'
;MSESVQPQLLHLVIGGELLDLDHVTFKNLDEVEVVGLYPNYASAYAAWKSKAQQSVDNAHMRYFIVHLHRLLDPGQDAKSAH
;
A
#
# COMPACT_ATOMS: atom_id res chain seq x y z
N MET A 1 19.48 -9.77 -21.10
CA MET A 1 19.29 -9.68 -20.62
C MET A 1 19.24 -9.76 -19.84
N SER A 2 19.00 -9.64 -19.66
CA SER A 2 18.80 -9.52 -18.88
C SER A 2 18.81 -9.77 -18.20
N GLU A 3 19.08 -10.11 -17.99
CA GLU A 3 19.16 -10.25 -17.17
C GLU A 3 19.38 -9.61 -16.23
N SER A 4 19.74 -9.12 -16.00
CA SER A 4 19.89 -8.21 -14.93
C SER A 4 18.61 -7.71 -14.41
N VAL A 5 17.70 -8.59 -14.26
CA VAL A 5 16.40 -8.24 -13.73
C VAL A 5 16.54 -8.03 -12.26
N GLN A 6 16.29 -6.81 -11.83
CA GLN A 6 16.28 -6.48 -10.43
C GLN A 6 14.98 -6.95 -9.81
N PRO A 7 14.99 -7.37 -8.54
CA PRO A 7 13.73 -7.64 -7.87
C PRO A 7 12.84 -6.41 -7.92
N GLN A 8 11.60 -6.62 -8.27
CA GLN A 8 10.66 -5.52 -8.36
C GLN A 8 9.92 -5.40 -7.03
N LEU A 9 10.31 -4.44 -6.24
CA LEU A 9 9.78 -4.25 -4.90
C LEU A 9 8.65 -3.23 -4.93
N LEU A 10 7.68 -3.47 -5.75
CA LEU A 10 6.57 -2.55 -5.94
C LEU A 10 5.73 -2.41 -4.68
N HIS A 11 5.50 -1.19 -4.28
CA HIS A 11 4.72 -0.87 -3.09
C HIS A 11 3.63 0.13 -3.45
N LEU A 12 2.48 -0.05 -2.82
CA LEU A 12 1.34 0.85 -3.00
C LEU A 12 1.08 1.57 -1.69
N VAL A 13 0.85 2.88 -1.77
CA VAL A 13 0.46 3.64 -0.59
C VAL A 13 -0.99 4.07 -0.76
N ILE A 14 -1.83 3.70 0.19
CA ILE A 14 -3.24 4.07 0.19
C ILE A 14 -3.64 4.59 1.55
N GLY A 15 -4.74 5.30 1.60
CA GLY A 15 -5.25 5.81 2.86
C GLY A 15 -6.74 6.01 2.83
N GLY A 16 -7.31 6.16 4.01
CA GLY A 16 -8.73 6.41 4.15
C GLY A 16 -9.13 6.44 5.60
N GLU A 17 -10.34 6.88 5.85
CA GLU A 17 -10.89 6.85 7.21
C GLU A 17 -11.32 5.45 7.59
N LEU A 18 -10.98 5.05 8.79
CA LEU A 18 -11.37 3.76 9.33
C LEU A 18 -12.64 3.90 10.15
N LEU A 19 -13.44 2.84 10.18
CA LEU A 19 -14.61 2.80 11.04
C LEU A 19 -14.22 2.87 12.50
N ASP A 20 -13.17 2.15 12.86
CA ASP A 20 -12.59 2.21 14.19
C ASP A 20 -11.09 1.94 14.05
N LEU A 21 -10.37 2.14 15.14
CA LEU A 21 -8.91 2.01 15.09
C LEU A 21 -8.42 0.61 15.43
N ASP A 22 -9.32 -0.29 15.78
CA ASP A 22 -8.95 -1.66 16.13
C ASP A 22 -8.87 -2.58 14.94
N HIS A 23 -9.50 -2.19 13.82
CA HIS A 23 -9.56 -3.03 12.63
C HIS A 23 -9.23 -2.20 11.40
N VAL A 24 -8.71 -2.87 10.38
CA VAL A 24 -8.44 -2.20 9.11
C VAL A 24 -9.67 -2.34 8.23
N THR A 25 -10.68 -1.56 8.55
CA THR A 25 -11.94 -1.53 7.81
C THR A 25 -12.25 -0.09 7.46
N PHE A 26 -12.17 0.22 6.17
CA PHE A 26 -12.43 1.58 5.72
C PHE A 26 -13.90 1.92 5.85
N LYS A 27 -14.15 3.15 6.30
CA LYS A 27 -15.50 3.64 6.48
C LYS A 27 -16.25 3.73 5.16
N ASN A 28 -15.55 4.15 4.11
CA ASN A 28 -16.17 4.31 2.80
C ASN A 28 -15.13 3.97 1.73
N LEU A 29 -15.32 2.84 1.04
CA LEU A 29 -14.36 2.41 0.04
C LEU A 29 -14.25 3.38 -1.13
N ASP A 30 -15.30 4.15 -1.40
CA ASP A 30 -15.26 5.12 -2.48
C ASP A 30 -14.34 6.29 -2.17
N GLU A 31 -14.00 6.47 -0.91
CA GLU A 31 -13.17 7.58 -0.48
C GLU A 31 -11.74 7.17 -0.15
N VAL A 32 -11.38 5.93 -0.44
CA VAL A 32 -10.00 5.50 -0.25
C VAL A 32 -9.11 6.22 -1.26
N GLU A 33 -8.07 6.82 -0.76
CA GLU A 33 -7.14 7.58 -1.58
C GLU A 33 -5.98 6.70 -2.01
N VAL A 34 -5.68 6.66 -3.30
CA VAL A 34 -4.47 6.01 -3.79
C VAL A 34 -3.40 7.10 -3.89
N VAL A 35 -2.42 7.03 -3.00
CA VAL A 35 -1.34 8.02 -3.00
C VAL A 35 -0.41 7.76 -4.18
N GLY A 36 -0.05 6.51 -4.41
CA GLY A 36 0.76 6.19 -5.55
C GLY A 36 1.42 4.82 -5.44
N LEU A 37 2.06 4.45 -6.54
CA LEU A 37 2.86 3.24 -6.61
C LEU A 37 4.34 3.63 -6.60
N TYR A 38 5.13 2.86 -5.86
CA TYR A 38 6.53 3.20 -5.65
C TYR A 38 7.41 1.98 -5.93
N PRO A 39 8.60 2.21 -6.49
CA PRO A 39 9.46 1.10 -6.91
C PRO A 39 10.20 0.41 -5.78
N ASN A 40 10.17 0.99 -4.58
CA ASN A 40 10.86 0.40 -3.45
C ASN A 40 10.23 0.90 -2.16
N TYR A 41 10.59 0.26 -1.06
CA TYR A 41 10.02 0.59 0.22
C TYR A 41 10.38 2.01 0.68
N ALA A 42 11.61 2.43 0.42
CA ALA A 42 12.07 3.75 0.90
C ALA A 42 11.21 4.86 0.31
N SER A 43 10.91 4.78 -0.99
CA SER A 43 10.07 5.79 -1.63
C SER A 43 8.64 5.73 -1.11
N ALA A 44 8.13 4.52 -0.93
CA ALA A 44 6.77 4.35 -0.39
C ALA A 44 6.70 4.88 1.04
N TYR A 45 7.73 4.62 1.82
CA TYR A 45 7.77 5.09 3.21
C TYR A 45 7.76 6.61 3.28
N ALA A 46 8.53 7.26 2.41
CA ALA A 46 8.58 8.71 2.39
C ALA A 46 7.20 9.31 2.07
N ALA A 47 6.51 8.72 1.09
CA ALA A 47 5.17 9.17 0.73
C ALA A 47 4.19 8.90 1.86
N TRP A 48 4.26 7.73 2.45
CA TRP A 48 3.41 7.36 3.58
C TRP A 48 3.59 8.33 4.75
N LYS A 49 4.85 8.63 5.07
CA LYS A 49 5.15 9.51 6.20
C LYS A 49 4.60 10.91 5.97
N SER A 50 4.76 11.42 4.75
CA SER A 50 4.25 12.74 4.42
C SER A 50 2.74 12.82 4.59
N LYS A 51 2.04 11.79 4.08
CA LYS A 51 0.58 11.76 4.20
C LYS A 51 0.13 11.59 5.64
N ALA A 52 0.81 10.74 6.39
CA ALA A 52 0.47 10.51 7.78
C ALA A 52 0.60 11.80 8.57
N GLN A 53 1.64 12.59 8.29
CA GLN A 53 1.82 13.87 8.98
C GLN A 53 0.78 14.89 8.59
N GLN A 54 0.32 14.86 7.33
CA GLN A 54 -0.69 15.80 6.87
C GLN A 54 -2.06 15.52 7.49
N SER A 55 -2.29 14.30 7.94
CA SER A 55 -3.59 13.90 8.43
C SER A 55 -3.64 13.74 9.95
N VAL A 56 -2.69 14.34 10.68
CA VAL A 56 -2.65 14.16 12.13
C VAL A 56 -3.89 14.70 12.84
N ASP A 57 -4.60 15.62 12.21
CA ASP A 57 -5.80 16.20 12.82
C ASP A 57 -7.02 15.30 12.70
N ASN A 58 -6.94 14.24 11.92
CA ASN A 58 -8.05 13.31 11.76
C ASN A 58 -7.66 11.97 12.38
N ALA A 59 -8.19 11.70 13.57
CA ALA A 59 -7.77 10.52 14.33
C ALA A 59 -8.10 9.20 13.64
N HIS A 60 -9.10 9.20 12.75
CA HIS A 60 -9.52 7.98 12.07
C HIS A 60 -8.86 7.79 10.72
N MET A 61 -8.15 8.79 10.25
CA MET A 61 -7.48 8.71 8.96
C MET A 61 -6.18 7.93 9.10
N ARG A 62 -5.98 6.93 8.25
CA ARG A 62 -4.78 6.11 8.29
C ARG A 62 -4.29 5.84 6.89
N TYR A 63 -2.97 5.78 6.76
CA TYR A 63 -2.31 5.44 5.51
C TYR A 63 -1.56 4.14 5.68
N PHE A 64 -1.51 3.35 4.63
CA PHE A 64 -0.90 2.01 4.66
C PHE A 64 0.04 1.83 3.50
N ILE A 65 1.09 1.04 3.73
CA ILE A 65 2.00 0.62 2.67
C ILE A 65 1.68 -0.84 2.36
N VAL A 66 1.32 -1.09 1.11
CA VAL A 66 0.97 -2.44 0.66
C VAL A 66 2.12 -3.00 -0.15
N HIS A 67 2.59 -4.18 0.22
CA HIS A 67 3.71 -4.83 -0.47
C HIS A 67 3.19 -5.58 -1.68
N LEU A 68 2.95 -4.84 -2.76
CA LEU A 68 2.35 -5.40 -3.95
C LEU A 68 3.18 -6.49 -4.60
N HIS A 69 4.50 -6.38 -4.51
CA HIS A 69 5.35 -7.36 -5.17
C HIS A 69 5.08 -8.77 -4.69
N ARG A 70 4.55 -8.93 -3.49
CA ARG A 70 4.22 -10.25 -2.97
C ARG A 70 2.98 -10.82 -3.62
N LEU A 71 2.13 -9.96 -4.12
CA LEU A 71 0.89 -10.38 -4.77
C LEU A 71 1.08 -10.68 -6.25
N LEU A 72 2.24 -10.34 -6.78
CA LEU A 72 2.51 -10.50 -8.20
C LEU A 72 3.38 -11.72 -8.49
N ASP A 73 3.57 -12.60 -7.52
CA ASP A 73 4.33 -13.80 -7.71
C ASP A 73 3.54 -14.76 -8.58
N PRO A 74 3.96 -15.00 -9.82
CA PRO A 74 3.17 -15.84 -10.72
C PRO A 74 3.04 -17.29 -10.25
N GLY A 75 4.06 -17.79 -9.56
CA GLY A 75 3.97 -19.13 -9.03
C GLY A 75 2.91 -19.24 -7.96
N GLN A 76 2.83 -18.24 -7.11
CA GLN A 76 1.86 -18.22 -6.06
C GLN A 76 0.46 -18.02 -6.59
N ASP A 77 0.32 -17.17 -7.59
CA ASP A 77 -0.98 -16.96 -8.23
C ASP A 77 -1.50 -18.24 -8.85
N ALA A 78 -0.62 -19.00 -9.48
CA ALA A 78 -1.03 -20.25 -10.07
C ALA A 78 -1.59 -21.21 -9.03
N LYS A 79 -1.01 -21.20 -7.85
CA LYS A 79 -1.50 -22.05 -6.78
C LYS A 79 -2.80 -21.53 -6.22
N SER A 80 -2.92 -20.23 -6.07
CA SER A 80 -4.12 -19.69 -5.47
C SER A 80 -5.31 -19.74 -6.40
N ALA A 81 -5.06 -20.01 -7.66
CA ALA A 81 -6.16 -20.15 -8.61
C ALA A 81 -7.03 -21.36 -8.32
N HIS A 82 -6.59 -22.19 -7.43
CA HIS A 82 -7.40 -23.36 -7.06
C HIS A 82 -8.28 -23.10 -5.89
#